data_d563a56d4dce8735d4fa6e4f5a0b5d79
#
_entry.id   d563a56d4dce8735d4fa6e4f5a0b5d79
#
_cell.length_a   1.000
_cell.length_b   1.000
_cell.length_c   1.000
_cell.angle_alpha   90.00
_cell.angle_beta   90.00
_cell.angle_gamma   90.00
#
_symmetry.space_group_name_H-M   'P 1'
#
loop_
_entity.id
_entity.type
_entity.pdbx_description
1 polymer ?
#
loop_
_entity_poly.entity_id
_entity_poly.type
_entity_poly.pdbx_seq_one_letter_code
_entity_poly.pdbx_strand_id
1 'polypeptide(L)'
;MDNMTMGAKNNRAVNIFVVMLCQSFQTVSGAGIAHFLPSIRSNLNLSFTQAGTLSAATIFSYALMQIPAGYLADRYGLKRIFFIGVLGTTALCLTFGLVPRYWHALVNQTASGIFHALLFQAGLALLASWFGAQRRATAMGLSLVGIFAGQLLINALGPWLVEHFGWRFPFISFGFVGILASFIYLRLGQESQDTQSREKLRIADALRLFRHRFMWVCGIIQYVRLGVMQGIAFWLPTLLIDEQGLALQVTGSIIALRTLLIAPSNLLGGYISDRLKRPTAVMGISLVILAMTTAALAKVNDVALLIALIFINAIFIQFYFGPLFAVPVEKYGTHMAGTLSGFGNFFANLGAFTFTYLLGALKDQTGYFESGFYAMAGACLLGLIFTVLLEGMRRH
;
A
#
# COMPACT_ATOMS: atom_id res chain seq x y z
N MET A 1 6.44 -1.98 44.20
CA MET A 1 5.52 -2.25 43.09
C MET A 1 5.73 -1.31 41.91
N ASP A 2 6.17 -0.07 42.09
CA ASP A 2 6.30 0.93 41.00
C ASP A 2 7.45 0.69 40.03
N ASN A 3 8.57 0.14 40.45
CA ASN A 3 9.73 -0.08 39.58
C ASN A 3 9.51 -1.22 38.55
N MET A 4 8.70 -2.24 38.83
CA MET A 4 8.35 -3.28 37.86
C MET A 4 7.39 -2.77 36.79
N THR A 5 6.47 -1.87 37.12
CA THR A 5 5.51 -1.28 36.19
C THR A 5 6.16 -0.26 35.27
N MET A 6 7.17 0.48 35.73
CA MET A 6 7.97 1.40 34.90
C MET A 6 8.84 0.66 33.89
N GLY A 7 9.50 -0.43 34.30
CA GLY A 7 10.31 -1.25 33.39
C GLY A 7 9.50 -1.90 32.27
N ALA A 8 8.31 -2.42 32.59
CA ALA A 8 7.41 -3.03 31.60
C ALA A 8 6.81 -2.00 30.62
N LYS A 9 6.47 -0.79 31.11
CA LYS A 9 6.01 0.31 30.26
C LYS A 9 7.10 0.81 29.30
N ASN A 10 8.32 0.93 29.78
CA ASN A 10 9.45 1.38 28.97
C ASN A 10 9.78 0.37 27.86
N ASN A 11 9.77 -0.93 28.17
CA ASN A 11 9.96 -2.00 27.21
C ASN A 11 8.87 -2.01 26.13
N ARG A 12 7.61 -1.71 26.46
CA ARG A 12 6.52 -1.64 25.51
C ARG A 12 6.70 -0.50 24.49
N ALA A 13 7.01 0.72 24.96
CA ALA A 13 7.21 1.88 24.09
C ALA A 13 8.37 1.68 23.11
N VAL A 14 9.50 1.14 23.62
CA VAL A 14 10.67 0.82 22.79
C VAL A 14 10.32 -0.22 21.71
N ASN A 15 9.59 -1.30 22.06
CA ASN A 15 9.19 -2.31 21.09
C ASN A 15 8.27 -1.74 20.01
N ILE A 16 7.26 -0.95 20.39
CA ILE A 16 6.36 -0.29 19.42
C ILE A 16 7.16 0.59 18.48
N PHE A 17 8.04 1.44 19.01
CA PHE A 17 8.85 2.36 18.22
C PHE A 17 9.76 1.61 17.22
N VAL A 18 10.46 0.57 17.69
CA VAL A 18 11.38 -0.19 16.83
C VAL A 18 10.63 -0.97 15.75
N VAL A 19 9.44 -1.52 16.04
CA VAL A 19 8.59 -2.15 15.03
C VAL A 19 8.11 -1.13 14.00
N MET A 20 7.65 0.05 14.42
CA MET A 20 7.24 1.12 13.51
C MET A 20 8.40 1.61 12.63
N LEU A 21 9.58 1.78 13.22
CA LEU A 21 10.80 2.14 12.49
C LEU A 21 11.14 1.08 11.42
N CYS A 22 11.09 -0.19 11.77
CA CYS A 22 11.34 -1.27 10.82
C CYS A 22 10.28 -1.31 9.70
N GLN A 23 9.01 -1.02 10.00
CA GLN A 23 7.95 -0.97 8.99
C GLN A 23 8.12 0.20 8.01
N SER A 24 8.76 1.31 8.41
CA SER A 24 9.03 2.43 7.49
C SER A 24 9.93 2.04 6.33
N PHE A 25 10.84 1.10 6.51
CA PHE A 25 11.73 0.62 5.44
C PHE A 25 11.00 -0.16 4.33
N GLN A 26 9.85 -0.77 4.63
CA GLN A 26 9.02 -1.39 3.58
C GLN A 26 8.61 -0.36 2.53
N THR A 27 8.18 0.81 2.98
CA THR A 27 7.70 1.86 2.08
C THR A 27 8.84 2.52 1.33
N VAL A 28 9.97 2.74 1.98
CA VAL A 28 11.18 3.28 1.32
C VAL A 28 11.61 2.35 0.18
N SER A 29 11.64 1.05 0.39
CA SER A 29 12.00 0.05 -0.61
C SER A 29 11.02 0.02 -1.80
N GLY A 30 9.72 0.05 -1.54
CA GLY A 30 8.68 -0.05 -2.58
C GLY A 30 8.41 1.27 -3.29
N ALA A 31 8.19 2.35 -2.56
CA ALA A 31 7.85 3.65 -3.13
C ALA A 31 9.03 4.33 -3.85
N GLY A 32 10.26 4.07 -3.41
CA GLY A 32 11.46 4.63 -4.05
C GLY A 32 11.56 4.32 -5.53
N ILE A 33 11.09 3.13 -5.96
CA ILE A 33 11.08 2.76 -7.38
C ILE A 33 10.19 3.70 -8.17
N ALA A 34 8.97 3.96 -7.72
CA ALA A 34 8.04 4.86 -8.40
C ALA A 34 8.57 6.29 -8.47
N HIS A 35 9.14 6.79 -7.37
CA HIS A 35 9.66 8.17 -7.27
C HIS A 35 10.86 8.43 -8.18
N PHE A 36 11.73 7.44 -8.32
CA PHE A 36 12.97 7.57 -9.11
C PHE A 36 12.87 6.86 -10.45
N LEU A 37 11.67 6.43 -10.84
CA LEU A 37 11.43 5.65 -12.05
C LEU A 37 12.00 6.27 -13.32
N PRO A 38 11.88 7.59 -13.58
CA PRO A 38 12.50 8.20 -14.76
C PRO A 38 14.02 7.98 -14.80
N SER A 39 14.71 8.19 -13.69
CA SER A 39 16.17 7.99 -13.59
C SER A 39 16.56 6.50 -13.69
N ILE A 40 15.78 5.60 -13.09
CA ILE A 40 15.99 4.15 -13.18
C ILE A 40 15.80 3.69 -14.62
N ARG A 41 14.71 4.14 -15.26
CA ARG A 41 14.38 3.80 -16.65
C ARG A 41 15.48 4.23 -17.62
N SER A 42 15.89 5.49 -17.54
CA SER A 42 16.94 6.04 -18.39
C SER A 42 18.27 5.28 -18.22
N ASN A 43 18.67 4.99 -16.97
CA ASN A 43 19.94 4.33 -16.68
C ASN A 43 19.97 2.83 -17.09
N LEU A 44 18.86 2.11 -16.91
CA LEU A 44 18.74 0.69 -17.25
C LEU A 44 18.15 0.43 -18.65
N ASN A 45 17.85 1.48 -19.42
CA ASN A 45 17.21 1.44 -20.74
C ASN A 45 15.92 0.61 -20.74
N LEU A 46 15.02 0.87 -19.77
CA LEU A 46 13.77 0.13 -19.62
C LEU A 46 12.65 0.75 -20.45
N SER A 47 11.83 -0.12 -21.08
CA SER A 47 10.52 0.30 -21.58
C SER A 47 9.57 0.65 -20.42
N PHE A 48 8.45 1.33 -20.71
CA PHE A 48 7.43 1.60 -19.70
C PHE A 48 6.80 0.30 -19.19
N THR A 49 6.58 -0.68 -20.06
CA THR A 49 6.11 -2.02 -19.69
C THR A 49 7.07 -2.69 -18.69
N GLN A 50 8.38 -2.69 -18.98
CA GLN A 50 9.38 -3.25 -18.10
C GLN A 50 9.41 -2.54 -16.75
N ALA A 51 9.32 -1.22 -16.75
CA ALA A 51 9.26 -0.41 -15.54
C ALA A 51 8.01 -0.73 -14.68
N GLY A 52 6.84 -0.79 -15.32
CA GLY A 52 5.58 -1.20 -14.66
C GLY A 52 5.64 -2.62 -14.11
N THR A 53 6.29 -3.54 -14.84
CA THR A 53 6.45 -4.94 -14.41
C THR A 53 7.27 -5.07 -13.12
N LEU A 54 8.25 -4.19 -12.87
CA LEU A 54 9.03 -4.23 -11.62
C LEU A 54 8.13 -4.05 -10.39
N SER A 55 7.27 -3.03 -10.38
CA SER A 55 6.33 -2.81 -9.27
C SER A 55 5.23 -3.87 -9.24
N ALA A 56 4.71 -4.25 -10.42
CA ALA A 56 3.69 -5.28 -10.53
C ALA A 56 4.16 -6.63 -9.97
N ALA A 57 5.41 -7.03 -10.23
CA ALA A 57 5.98 -8.27 -9.69
C ALA A 57 6.06 -8.26 -8.16
N THR A 58 6.45 -7.13 -7.57
CA THR A 58 6.45 -6.95 -6.11
C THR A 58 5.04 -7.10 -5.53
N ILE A 59 4.05 -6.42 -6.12
CA ILE A 59 2.66 -6.46 -5.67
C ILE A 59 2.09 -7.87 -5.80
N PHE A 60 2.38 -8.56 -6.89
CA PHE A 60 1.89 -9.91 -7.13
C PHE A 60 2.46 -10.92 -6.12
N SER A 61 3.77 -10.94 -5.94
CA SER A 61 4.41 -11.83 -4.97
C SER A 61 4.02 -11.50 -3.52
N TYR A 62 3.83 -10.21 -3.20
CA TYR A 62 3.27 -9.77 -1.93
C TYR A 62 1.86 -10.31 -1.70
N ALA A 63 0.96 -10.20 -2.72
CA ALA A 63 -0.40 -10.69 -2.63
C ALA A 63 -0.46 -12.21 -2.39
N LEU A 64 0.35 -12.98 -3.13
CA LEU A 64 0.44 -14.43 -2.96
C LEU A 64 0.94 -14.84 -1.58
N MET A 65 1.89 -14.06 -1.04
CA MET A 65 2.51 -14.36 0.25
C MET A 65 1.73 -13.89 1.46
N GLN A 66 0.66 -13.11 1.32
CA GLN A 66 -0.09 -12.59 2.49
C GLN A 66 -0.63 -13.70 3.41
N ILE A 67 -1.24 -14.73 2.84
CA ILE A 67 -1.77 -15.87 3.61
C ILE A 67 -0.63 -16.75 4.16
N PRO A 68 0.36 -17.18 3.34
CA PRO A 68 1.52 -17.92 3.85
C PRO A 68 2.30 -17.18 4.93
N ALA A 69 2.48 -15.84 4.79
CA ALA A 69 3.21 -15.04 5.78
C ALA A 69 2.52 -15.04 7.14
N GLY A 70 1.19 -14.93 7.18
CA GLY A 70 0.41 -15.05 8.42
C GLY A 70 0.60 -16.42 9.07
N TYR A 71 0.48 -17.49 8.28
CA TYR A 71 0.70 -18.87 8.76
C TYR A 71 2.11 -19.08 9.31
N LEU A 72 3.15 -18.61 8.60
CA LEU A 72 4.54 -18.70 9.03
C LEU A 72 4.78 -17.93 10.34
N ALA A 73 4.16 -16.75 10.48
CA ALA A 73 4.23 -15.94 11.69
C ALA A 73 3.61 -16.66 12.91
N ASP A 74 2.47 -17.31 12.70
CA ASP A 74 1.80 -18.09 13.77
C ASP A 74 2.55 -19.37 14.13
N ARG A 75 3.24 -20.01 13.16
CA ARG A 75 3.95 -21.26 13.36
C ARG A 75 5.35 -21.10 13.96
N TYR A 76 6.11 -20.10 13.47
CA TYR A 76 7.53 -19.93 13.80
C TYR A 76 7.80 -18.77 14.76
N GLY A 77 6.77 -18.05 15.19
CA GLY A 77 6.83 -16.89 16.09
C GLY A 77 6.93 -15.56 15.36
N LEU A 78 6.24 -14.56 15.90
CA LEU A 78 6.11 -13.24 15.29
C LEU A 78 7.46 -12.52 15.20
N LYS A 79 8.25 -12.57 16.27
CA LYS A 79 9.56 -11.90 16.33
C LYS A 79 10.49 -12.40 15.23
N ARG A 80 10.56 -13.72 15.06
CA ARG A 80 11.46 -14.35 14.08
C ARG A 80 11.05 -14.02 12.64
N ILE A 81 9.76 -14.16 12.33
CA ILE A 81 9.25 -13.89 10.97
C ILE A 81 9.34 -12.40 10.64
N PHE A 82 9.07 -11.52 11.60
CA PHE A 82 9.25 -10.08 11.43
C PHE A 82 10.72 -9.73 11.14
N PHE A 83 11.66 -10.28 11.92
CA PHE A 83 13.09 -10.07 11.69
C PHE A 83 13.52 -10.51 10.28
N ILE A 84 13.11 -11.73 9.85
CA ILE A 84 13.40 -12.22 8.49
C ILE A 84 12.78 -11.29 7.44
N GLY A 85 11.55 -10.81 7.65
CA GLY A 85 10.87 -9.87 6.77
C GLY A 85 11.62 -8.55 6.65
N VAL A 86 12.04 -7.94 7.77
CA VAL A 86 12.80 -6.68 7.78
C VAL A 86 14.16 -6.87 7.11
N LEU A 87 14.92 -7.87 7.52
CA LEU A 87 16.26 -8.14 6.98
C LEU A 87 16.20 -8.39 5.47
N GLY A 88 15.27 -9.25 5.02
CA GLY A 88 15.09 -9.53 3.59
C GLY A 88 14.68 -8.30 2.79
N THR A 89 13.71 -7.51 3.27
CA THR A 89 13.29 -6.26 2.64
C THR A 89 14.45 -5.28 2.50
N THR A 90 15.22 -5.07 3.56
CA THR A 90 16.31 -4.08 3.57
C THR A 90 17.54 -4.55 2.79
N ALA A 91 17.85 -5.84 2.83
CA ALA A 91 18.91 -6.44 2.01
C ALA A 91 18.56 -6.34 0.51
N LEU A 92 17.29 -6.61 0.13
CA LEU A 92 16.84 -6.45 -1.24
C LEU A 92 16.76 -4.98 -1.66
N CYS A 93 16.45 -4.05 -0.76
CA CYS A 93 16.57 -2.62 -1.00
C CYS A 93 18.01 -2.25 -1.35
N LEU A 94 18.99 -2.66 -0.55
CA LEU A 94 20.41 -2.43 -0.80
C LEU A 94 20.84 -3.02 -2.16
N THR A 95 20.53 -4.29 -2.39
CA THR A 95 20.93 -4.98 -3.63
C THR A 95 20.21 -4.43 -4.86
N PHE A 96 19.01 -3.82 -4.72
CA PHE A 96 18.36 -3.11 -5.82
C PHE A 96 19.20 -1.92 -6.32
N GLY A 97 19.86 -1.20 -5.42
CA GLY A 97 20.79 -0.15 -5.80
C GLY A 97 22.02 -0.65 -6.60
N LEU A 98 22.29 -1.96 -6.58
CA LEU A 98 23.44 -2.57 -7.27
C LEU A 98 23.05 -3.30 -8.56
N VAL A 99 21.76 -3.35 -8.95
CA VAL A 99 21.31 -4.10 -10.13
C VAL A 99 21.91 -3.56 -11.42
N PRO A 100 22.51 -4.43 -12.27
CA PRO A 100 23.11 -3.98 -13.52
C PRO A 100 22.12 -3.98 -14.70
N ARG A 101 21.05 -4.81 -14.66
CA ARG A 101 20.14 -5.06 -15.79
C ARG A 101 18.73 -5.35 -15.29
N TYR A 102 17.75 -5.20 -16.20
CA TYR A 102 16.33 -5.45 -15.95
C TYR A 102 16.03 -6.77 -15.22
N TRP A 103 16.57 -7.90 -15.70
CA TRP A 103 16.25 -9.21 -15.11
C TRP A 103 16.69 -9.35 -13.67
N HIS A 104 17.82 -8.75 -13.28
CA HIS A 104 18.25 -8.71 -11.88
C HIS A 104 17.29 -7.85 -11.03
N ALA A 105 16.86 -6.71 -11.59
CA ALA A 105 15.86 -5.87 -10.94
C ALA A 105 14.52 -6.60 -10.76
N LEU A 106 14.06 -7.34 -11.78
CA LEU A 106 12.80 -8.09 -11.73
C LEU A 106 12.83 -9.22 -10.68
N VAL A 107 13.91 -10.01 -10.65
CA VAL A 107 14.08 -11.07 -9.63
C VAL A 107 14.14 -10.45 -8.23
N ASN A 108 14.89 -9.36 -8.07
CA ASN A 108 14.98 -8.63 -6.80
C ASN A 108 13.60 -8.14 -6.34
N GLN A 109 12.81 -7.53 -7.22
CA GLN A 109 11.48 -7.02 -6.89
C GLN A 109 10.47 -8.14 -6.61
N THR A 110 10.54 -9.24 -7.34
CA THR A 110 9.71 -10.42 -7.05
C THR A 110 10.02 -10.99 -5.66
N ALA A 111 11.30 -11.10 -5.32
CA ALA A 111 11.71 -11.53 -3.98
C ALA A 111 11.31 -10.51 -2.89
N SER A 112 11.40 -9.20 -3.19
CA SER A 112 11.04 -8.12 -2.27
C SER A 112 9.59 -8.22 -1.81
N GLY A 113 8.64 -8.52 -2.71
CA GLY A 113 7.23 -8.70 -2.33
C GLY A 113 7.00 -9.82 -1.31
N ILE A 114 7.78 -10.92 -1.39
CA ILE A 114 7.72 -12.01 -0.40
C ILE A 114 8.10 -11.50 0.99
N PHE A 115 9.23 -10.80 1.11
CA PHE A 115 9.70 -10.29 2.40
C PHE A 115 8.84 -9.12 2.91
N HIS A 116 8.27 -8.29 2.03
CA HIS A 116 7.28 -7.29 2.40
C HIS A 116 6.05 -7.90 3.08
N ALA A 117 5.56 -9.05 2.57
CA ALA A 117 4.43 -9.74 3.18
C ALA A 117 4.78 -10.29 4.58
N LEU A 118 5.97 -10.89 4.74
CA LEU A 118 6.44 -11.37 6.04
C LEU A 118 6.55 -10.22 7.05
N LEU A 119 7.16 -9.11 6.64
CA LEU A 119 7.33 -7.91 7.46
C LEU A 119 5.98 -7.33 7.88
N PHE A 120 5.06 -7.13 6.93
CA PHE A 120 3.78 -6.47 7.19
C PHE A 120 2.90 -7.32 8.11
N GLN A 121 2.70 -8.60 7.80
CA GLN A 121 1.82 -9.49 8.57
C GLN A 121 2.34 -9.72 9.99
N ALA A 122 3.62 -10.04 10.13
CA ALA A 122 4.21 -10.22 11.44
C ALA A 122 4.28 -8.91 12.25
N GLY A 123 4.58 -7.78 11.60
CA GLY A 123 4.64 -6.47 12.25
C GLY A 123 3.30 -6.00 12.78
N LEU A 124 2.22 -6.13 11.97
CA LEU A 124 0.87 -5.83 12.40
C LEU A 124 0.46 -6.70 13.60
N ALA A 125 0.83 -7.95 13.55
CA ALA A 125 0.59 -8.92 14.58
C ALA A 125 1.35 -8.65 15.87
N LEU A 126 2.62 -8.26 15.78
CA LEU A 126 3.43 -7.84 16.92
C LEU A 126 2.84 -6.61 17.58
N LEU A 127 2.51 -5.57 16.82
CA LEU A 127 1.87 -4.38 17.38
C LEU A 127 0.55 -4.73 18.07
N ALA A 128 -0.30 -5.54 17.42
CA ALA A 128 -1.56 -5.97 18.01
C ALA A 128 -1.39 -6.75 19.32
N SER A 129 -0.31 -7.53 19.48
CA SER A 129 -0.05 -8.33 20.70
C SER A 129 0.26 -7.46 21.92
N TRP A 130 0.75 -6.23 21.74
CA TRP A 130 1.03 -5.28 22.82
C TRP A 130 -0.20 -4.47 23.26
N PHE A 131 -1.36 -4.64 22.57
CA PHE A 131 -2.60 -3.96 22.89
C PHE A 131 -3.71 -4.99 23.16
N GLY A 132 -4.47 -4.78 24.23
CA GLY A 132 -5.65 -5.61 24.49
C GLY A 132 -6.67 -5.54 23.36
N ALA A 133 -7.61 -6.49 23.32
CA ALA A 133 -8.61 -6.63 22.25
C ALA A 133 -9.36 -5.32 21.93
N GLN A 134 -9.63 -4.49 22.94
CA GLN A 134 -10.32 -3.19 22.80
C GLN A 134 -9.48 -2.10 22.13
N ARG A 135 -8.15 -2.27 22.00
CA ARG A 135 -7.22 -1.26 21.43
C ARG A 135 -6.50 -1.76 20.17
N ARG A 136 -7.02 -2.79 19.51
CA ARG A 136 -6.46 -3.32 18.25
C ARG A 136 -6.45 -2.27 17.14
N ALA A 137 -7.49 -1.41 17.08
CA ALA A 137 -7.52 -0.30 16.11
C ALA A 137 -6.35 0.68 16.30
N THR A 138 -5.96 0.96 17.56
CA THR A 138 -4.78 1.79 17.88
C THR A 138 -3.49 1.12 17.36
N ALA A 139 -3.34 -0.20 17.52
CA ALA A 139 -2.18 -0.94 17.00
C ALA A 139 -2.09 -0.86 15.47
N MET A 140 -3.22 -1.01 14.78
CA MET A 140 -3.31 -0.86 13.33
C MET A 140 -2.94 0.56 12.88
N GLY A 141 -3.44 1.58 13.61
CA GLY A 141 -3.10 2.97 13.36
C GLY A 141 -1.60 3.24 13.50
N LEU A 142 -0.96 2.73 14.54
CA LEU A 142 0.48 2.87 14.75
C LEU A 142 1.31 2.18 13.65
N SER A 143 0.88 1.01 13.17
CA SER A 143 1.49 0.35 12.01
C SER A 143 1.46 1.26 10.77
N LEU A 144 0.31 1.88 10.49
CA LEU A 144 0.16 2.81 9.38
C LEU A 144 1.04 4.07 9.55
N VAL A 145 1.17 4.59 10.77
CA VAL A 145 2.07 5.72 11.05
C VAL A 145 3.52 5.38 10.70
N GLY A 146 4.01 4.18 11.04
CA GLY A 146 5.34 3.72 10.64
C GLY A 146 5.51 3.68 9.12
N ILE A 147 4.54 3.12 8.41
CA ILE A 147 4.53 3.02 6.94
C ILE A 147 4.52 4.42 6.30
N PHE A 148 3.65 5.33 6.75
CA PHE A 148 3.59 6.69 6.21
C PHE A 148 4.81 7.54 6.55
N ALA A 149 5.45 7.31 7.70
CA ALA A 149 6.72 7.97 8.03
C ALA A 149 7.81 7.63 7.01
N GLY A 150 7.92 6.36 6.59
CA GLY A 150 8.83 5.95 5.51
C GLY A 150 8.48 6.62 4.18
N GLN A 151 7.18 6.74 3.85
CA GLN A 151 6.73 7.42 2.64
C GLN A 151 7.10 8.91 2.64
N LEU A 152 6.90 9.59 3.76
CA LEU A 152 7.28 11.00 3.90
C LEU A 152 8.80 11.18 3.81
N LEU A 153 9.56 10.28 4.42
CA LEU A 153 11.02 10.31 4.38
C LEU A 153 11.55 10.23 2.96
N ILE A 154 11.08 9.26 2.17
CA ILE A 154 11.55 9.09 0.78
C ILE A 154 11.08 10.24 -0.11
N ASN A 155 9.87 10.79 0.12
CA ASN A 155 9.36 11.92 -0.63
C ASN A 155 10.13 13.22 -0.35
N ALA A 156 10.55 13.43 0.89
CA ALA A 156 11.26 14.66 1.30
C ALA A 156 12.76 14.61 0.99
N LEU A 157 13.43 13.53 1.33
CA LEU A 157 14.90 13.41 1.20
C LEU A 157 15.32 12.76 -0.12
N GLY A 158 14.47 11.91 -0.68
CA GLY A 158 14.80 11.13 -1.87
C GLY A 158 15.22 11.98 -3.07
N PRO A 159 14.47 13.02 -3.47
CA PRO A 159 14.83 13.88 -4.59
C PRO A 159 16.22 14.51 -4.45
N TRP A 160 16.53 15.06 -3.27
CA TRP A 160 17.83 15.63 -2.96
C TRP A 160 18.98 14.61 -3.06
N LEU A 161 18.76 13.40 -2.52
CA LEU A 161 19.75 12.32 -2.60
C LEU A 161 19.99 11.86 -4.05
N VAL A 162 18.93 11.77 -4.85
CA VAL A 162 19.05 11.36 -6.26
C VAL A 162 19.77 12.40 -7.09
N GLU A 163 19.50 13.68 -6.86
CA GLU A 163 20.15 14.78 -7.59
C GLU A 163 21.65 14.84 -7.34
N HIS A 164 22.11 14.61 -6.08
CA HIS A 164 23.51 14.73 -5.70
C HIS A 164 24.32 13.44 -5.88
N PHE A 165 23.68 12.26 -5.66
CA PHE A 165 24.37 10.96 -5.60
C PHE A 165 23.85 9.92 -6.61
N GLY A 166 22.83 10.29 -7.38
CA GLY A 166 22.16 9.39 -8.32
C GLY A 166 21.14 8.43 -7.66
N TRP A 167 20.28 7.81 -8.47
CA TRP A 167 19.16 7.00 -8.02
C TRP A 167 19.54 5.75 -7.22
N ARG A 168 20.76 5.24 -7.37
CA ARG A 168 21.25 4.05 -6.66
C ARG A 168 21.50 4.31 -5.18
N PHE A 169 21.96 5.51 -4.86
CA PHE A 169 22.41 5.87 -3.52
C PHE A 169 21.29 5.79 -2.45
N PRO A 170 20.07 6.28 -2.67
CA PRO A 170 18.99 6.09 -1.70
C PRO A 170 18.72 4.63 -1.37
N PHE A 171 18.69 3.73 -2.36
CA PHE A 171 18.44 2.31 -2.11
C PHE A 171 19.58 1.66 -1.30
N ILE A 172 20.83 1.98 -1.60
CA ILE A 172 21.99 1.46 -0.87
C ILE A 172 22.00 2.00 0.57
N SER A 173 21.86 3.31 0.74
CA SER A 173 21.93 3.95 2.07
C SER A 173 20.77 3.53 2.98
N PHE A 174 19.54 3.60 2.50
CA PHE A 174 18.38 3.15 3.27
C PHE A 174 18.39 1.64 3.52
N GLY A 175 18.84 0.84 2.55
CA GLY A 175 19.03 -0.60 2.73
C GLY A 175 20.03 -0.91 3.83
N PHE A 176 21.16 -0.22 3.85
CA PHE A 176 22.18 -0.38 4.89
C PHE A 176 21.67 0.00 6.28
N VAL A 177 21.05 1.18 6.41
CA VAL A 177 20.43 1.63 7.68
C VAL A 177 19.34 0.67 8.13
N GLY A 178 18.54 0.14 7.21
CA GLY A 178 17.51 -0.84 7.52
C GLY A 178 18.06 -2.18 8.00
N ILE A 179 19.18 -2.65 7.45
CA ILE A 179 19.88 -3.83 7.95
C ILE A 179 20.33 -3.61 9.40
N LEU A 180 20.93 -2.44 9.71
CA LEU A 180 21.30 -2.09 11.09
C LEU A 180 20.07 -2.07 12.01
N ALA A 181 18.97 -1.47 11.56
CA ALA A 181 17.71 -1.45 12.30
C ALA A 181 17.16 -2.86 12.56
N SER A 182 17.31 -3.79 11.60
CA SER A 182 16.89 -5.19 11.77
C SER A 182 17.67 -5.89 12.89
N PHE A 183 18.98 -5.66 13.01
CA PHE A 183 19.78 -6.21 14.10
C PHE A 183 19.49 -5.56 15.46
N ILE A 184 19.20 -4.25 15.47
CA ILE A 184 18.70 -3.57 16.67
C ILE A 184 17.39 -4.20 17.13
N TYR A 185 16.45 -4.44 16.18
CA TYR A 185 15.21 -5.15 16.49
C TYR A 185 15.45 -6.57 17.00
N LEU A 186 16.39 -7.31 16.44
CA LEU A 186 16.71 -8.68 16.91
C LEU A 186 17.10 -8.69 18.39
N ARG A 187 17.85 -7.68 18.84
CA ARG A 187 18.29 -7.53 20.22
C ARG A 187 17.22 -6.98 21.16
N LEU A 188 16.52 -5.92 20.74
CA LEU A 188 15.57 -5.19 21.59
C LEU A 188 14.13 -5.69 21.47
N GLY A 189 13.78 -6.28 20.33
CA GLY A 189 12.42 -6.73 20.03
C GLY A 189 11.98 -7.87 20.97
N GLN A 190 10.78 -7.75 21.50
CA GLN A 190 10.17 -8.75 22.37
C GLN A 190 8.76 -9.09 21.88
N GLU A 191 8.34 -10.34 22.08
CA GLU A 191 6.95 -10.75 21.91
C GLU A 191 6.18 -10.52 23.22
N SER A 192 4.92 -10.10 23.11
CA SER A 192 4.04 -10.05 24.27
C SER A 192 3.64 -11.46 24.70
N GLN A 193 3.53 -11.69 26.01
CA GLN A 193 3.13 -12.99 26.57
C GLN A 193 1.68 -13.39 26.22
N ASP A 194 0.87 -12.45 25.73
CA ASP A 194 -0.56 -12.62 25.43
C ASP A 194 -0.84 -13.17 24.01
N THR A 195 0.19 -13.78 23.37
CA THR A 195 0.12 -14.25 21.97
C THR A 195 -0.77 -15.50 21.79
N GLN A 196 -1.28 -16.12 22.88
CA GLN A 196 -1.91 -17.45 22.84
C GLN A 196 -3.40 -17.47 22.40
N SER A 197 -4.10 -16.35 22.24
CA SER A 197 -5.55 -16.33 21.92
C SER A 197 -5.89 -15.84 20.51
N ARG A 198 -5.06 -16.15 19.51
CA ARG A 198 -5.41 -15.87 18.12
C ARG A 198 -6.31 -16.95 17.56
N GLU A 199 -7.53 -16.57 17.18
CA GLU A 199 -8.31 -17.40 16.24
C GLU A 199 -7.50 -17.62 14.98
N LYS A 200 -7.05 -18.87 14.77
CA LYS A 200 -6.33 -19.26 13.57
C LYS A 200 -7.27 -19.15 12.39
N LEU A 201 -7.01 -18.20 11.50
CA LEU A 201 -7.68 -18.11 10.20
C LEU A 201 -7.60 -19.47 9.50
N ARG A 202 -8.75 -20.09 9.27
CA ARG A 202 -8.80 -21.32 8.47
C ARG A 202 -8.87 -20.91 7.00
N ILE A 203 -7.92 -21.35 6.20
CA ILE A 203 -7.89 -21.13 4.75
C ILE A 203 -9.25 -21.55 4.12
N ALA A 204 -9.90 -22.58 4.67
CA ALA A 204 -11.22 -23.03 4.23
C ALA A 204 -12.31 -21.95 4.34
N ASP A 205 -12.28 -21.09 5.36
CA ASP A 205 -13.28 -20.05 5.55
C ASP A 205 -13.07 -18.90 4.53
N ALA A 206 -11.81 -18.57 4.21
CA ALA A 206 -11.51 -17.63 3.13
C ALA A 206 -11.96 -18.17 1.76
N LEU A 207 -11.76 -19.48 1.49
CA LEU A 207 -12.19 -20.10 0.23
C LEU A 207 -13.71 -20.17 0.10
N ARG A 208 -14.47 -20.32 1.19
CA ARG A 208 -15.92 -20.27 1.18
C ARG A 208 -16.47 -18.94 0.70
N LEU A 209 -15.78 -17.83 0.95
CA LEU A 209 -16.20 -16.49 0.50
C LEU A 209 -16.28 -16.38 -1.03
N PHE A 210 -15.49 -17.15 -1.77
CA PHE A 210 -15.57 -17.21 -3.23
C PHE A 210 -16.90 -17.77 -3.76
N ARG A 211 -17.71 -18.42 -2.94
CA ARG A 211 -19.06 -18.90 -3.32
C ARG A 211 -20.15 -17.84 -3.21
N HIS A 212 -19.87 -16.71 -2.55
CA HIS A 212 -20.86 -15.67 -2.29
C HIS A 212 -20.76 -14.54 -3.32
N ARG A 213 -21.78 -14.35 -4.15
CA ARG A 213 -21.86 -13.26 -5.15
C ARG A 213 -21.62 -11.88 -4.56
N PHE A 214 -22.12 -11.64 -3.35
CA PHE A 214 -21.92 -10.39 -2.62
C PHE A 214 -20.42 -10.07 -2.41
N MET A 215 -19.61 -11.08 -2.07
CA MET A 215 -18.18 -10.92 -1.85
C MET A 215 -17.42 -10.62 -3.16
N TRP A 216 -17.85 -11.19 -4.28
CA TRP A 216 -17.30 -10.83 -5.59
C TRP A 216 -17.53 -9.36 -5.94
N VAL A 217 -18.75 -8.85 -5.70
CA VAL A 217 -19.07 -7.44 -5.91
C VAL A 217 -18.18 -6.54 -5.05
N CYS A 218 -18.04 -6.84 -3.76
CA CYS A 218 -17.12 -6.11 -2.87
C CYS A 218 -15.65 -6.23 -3.35
N GLY A 219 -15.24 -7.41 -3.79
CA GLY A 219 -13.91 -7.68 -4.33
C GLY A 219 -13.61 -6.84 -5.58
N ILE A 220 -14.54 -6.76 -6.53
CA ILE A 220 -14.38 -5.95 -7.74
C ILE A 220 -14.26 -4.46 -7.41
N ILE A 221 -15.04 -3.96 -6.46
CA ILE A 221 -14.92 -2.56 -6.04
C ILE A 221 -13.56 -2.32 -5.37
N GLN A 222 -13.05 -3.27 -4.57
CA GLN A 222 -11.70 -3.20 -4.00
C GLN A 222 -10.60 -3.26 -5.07
N TYR A 223 -10.77 -4.10 -6.09
CA TYR A 223 -9.88 -4.19 -7.25
C TYR A 223 -9.76 -2.84 -7.96
N VAL A 224 -10.89 -2.21 -8.25
CA VAL A 224 -10.91 -0.88 -8.87
C VAL A 224 -10.23 0.16 -7.96
N ARG A 225 -10.59 0.17 -6.68
CA ARG A 225 -10.07 1.15 -5.73
C ARG A 225 -8.54 1.14 -5.64
N LEU A 226 -7.97 0.00 -5.28
CA LEU A 226 -6.51 -0.08 -5.09
C LEU A 226 -5.78 -0.05 -6.43
N GLY A 227 -6.41 -0.57 -7.48
CA GLY A 227 -5.87 -0.52 -8.84
C GLY A 227 -5.67 0.91 -9.33
N VAL A 228 -6.71 1.74 -9.26
CA VAL A 228 -6.63 3.16 -9.64
C VAL A 228 -5.66 3.92 -8.73
N MET A 229 -5.75 3.70 -7.42
CA MET A 229 -4.85 4.33 -6.45
C MET A 229 -3.39 4.04 -6.74
N GLN A 230 -3.04 2.77 -6.94
CA GLN A 230 -1.66 2.32 -7.13
C GLN A 230 -1.16 2.63 -8.53
N GLY A 231 -2.01 2.49 -9.55
CA GLY A 231 -1.66 2.87 -10.91
C GLY A 231 -1.26 4.35 -11.01
N ILE A 232 -2.09 5.25 -10.47
CA ILE A 232 -1.76 6.69 -10.40
C ILE A 232 -0.51 6.91 -9.54
N ALA A 233 -0.44 6.34 -8.33
CA ALA A 233 0.68 6.57 -7.43
C ALA A 233 2.03 6.16 -8.02
N PHE A 234 2.06 5.06 -8.77
CA PHE A 234 3.29 4.56 -9.38
C PHE A 234 3.74 5.41 -10.58
N TRP A 235 2.81 5.82 -11.45
CA TRP A 235 3.16 6.54 -12.67
C TRP A 235 3.16 8.06 -12.52
N LEU A 236 2.64 8.60 -11.40
CA LEU A 236 2.58 10.04 -11.15
C LEU A 236 3.93 10.75 -11.21
N PRO A 237 5.04 10.22 -10.61
CA PRO A 237 6.35 10.86 -10.75
C PRO A 237 6.81 10.95 -12.21
N THR A 238 6.62 9.87 -12.98
CA THR A 238 6.97 9.85 -14.40
C THR A 238 6.14 10.85 -15.21
N LEU A 239 4.83 10.93 -14.95
CA LEU A 239 3.95 11.91 -15.60
C LEU A 239 4.42 13.35 -15.32
N LEU A 240 4.72 13.68 -14.07
CA LEU A 240 5.11 15.03 -13.67
C LEU A 240 6.50 15.42 -14.20
N ILE A 241 7.44 14.50 -14.23
CA ILE A 241 8.83 14.76 -14.68
C ILE A 241 8.94 14.67 -16.20
N ASP A 242 8.57 13.53 -16.79
CA ASP A 242 8.82 13.25 -18.21
C ASP A 242 7.86 14.00 -19.15
N GLU A 243 6.60 14.23 -18.77
CA GLU A 243 5.60 14.89 -19.62
C GLU A 243 5.38 16.34 -19.28
N GLN A 244 5.45 16.71 -17.99
CA GLN A 244 5.23 18.10 -17.55
C GLN A 244 6.55 18.86 -17.31
N GLY A 245 7.70 18.21 -17.38
CA GLY A 245 9.02 18.82 -17.21
C GLY A 245 9.29 19.36 -15.80
N LEU A 246 8.56 18.91 -14.78
CA LEU A 246 8.74 19.39 -13.42
C LEU A 246 10.03 18.85 -12.79
N ALA A 247 10.69 19.70 -12.01
CA ALA A 247 11.85 19.28 -11.23
C ALA A 247 11.50 18.16 -10.23
N LEU A 248 12.45 17.27 -9.95
CA LEU A 248 12.29 16.14 -9.04
C LEU A 248 11.86 16.57 -7.63
N GLN A 249 12.38 17.71 -7.12
CA GLN A 249 12.02 18.27 -5.82
C GLN A 249 10.57 18.75 -5.77
N VAL A 250 10.09 19.42 -6.82
CA VAL A 250 8.70 19.87 -6.94
C VAL A 250 7.77 18.67 -6.99
N THR A 251 8.12 17.69 -7.81
CA THR A 251 7.38 16.42 -7.91
C THR A 251 7.30 15.71 -6.55
N GLY A 252 8.42 15.59 -5.84
CA GLY A 252 8.47 15.01 -4.49
C GLY A 252 7.55 15.74 -3.50
N SER A 253 7.52 17.08 -3.57
CA SER A 253 6.65 17.91 -2.73
C SER A 253 5.17 17.70 -3.02
N ILE A 254 4.78 17.63 -4.30
CA ILE A 254 3.40 17.33 -4.72
C ILE A 254 2.95 15.97 -4.19
N ILE A 255 3.81 14.95 -4.30
CA ILE A 255 3.50 13.59 -3.85
C ILE A 255 3.45 13.51 -2.32
N ALA A 256 4.31 14.26 -1.61
CA ALA A 256 4.26 14.36 -0.16
C ALA A 256 2.95 14.99 0.32
N LEU A 257 2.52 16.11 -0.28
CA LEU A 257 1.24 16.76 0.01
C LEU A 257 0.06 15.85 -0.31
N ARG A 258 0.09 15.15 -1.46
CA ARG A 258 -0.91 14.13 -1.81
C ARG A 258 -1.02 13.05 -0.71
N THR A 259 0.11 12.58 -0.20
CA THR A 259 0.16 11.54 0.85
C THR A 259 -0.44 12.05 2.16
N LEU A 260 -0.20 13.31 2.52
CA LEU A 260 -0.78 13.93 3.72
C LEU A 260 -2.32 14.04 3.67
N LEU A 261 -2.92 14.12 2.49
CA LEU A 261 -4.38 14.17 2.32
C LEU A 261 -5.07 12.81 2.55
N ILE A 262 -4.34 11.70 2.46
CA ILE A 262 -4.90 10.34 2.50
C ILE A 262 -5.58 10.04 3.85
N ALA A 263 -4.89 10.28 4.96
CA ALA A 263 -5.41 9.92 6.28
C ALA A 263 -6.64 10.76 6.70
N PRO A 264 -6.63 12.10 6.58
CA PRO A 264 -7.82 12.91 6.83
C PRO A 264 -9.01 12.53 5.94
N SER A 265 -8.77 12.22 4.67
CA SER A 265 -9.83 11.85 3.72
C SER A 265 -10.51 10.54 4.10
N ASN A 266 -9.74 9.56 4.56
CA ASN A 266 -10.29 8.29 5.06
C ASN A 266 -11.19 8.49 6.29
N LEU A 267 -10.74 9.30 7.25
CA LEU A 267 -11.52 9.62 8.46
C LEU A 267 -12.82 10.37 8.12
N LEU A 268 -12.73 11.39 7.24
CA LEU A 268 -13.89 12.17 6.82
C LEU A 268 -14.89 11.31 6.06
N GLY A 269 -14.43 10.46 5.15
CA GLY A 269 -15.29 9.57 4.38
C GLY A 269 -16.01 8.55 5.26
N GLY A 270 -15.33 7.97 6.23
CA GLY A 270 -15.94 7.11 7.26
C GLY A 270 -16.99 7.84 8.07
N TYR A 271 -16.65 9.01 8.62
CA TYR A 271 -17.58 9.84 9.41
C TYR A 271 -18.84 10.24 8.62
N ILE A 272 -18.69 10.70 7.39
CA ILE A 272 -19.82 11.09 6.52
C ILE A 272 -20.69 9.86 6.21
N SER A 273 -20.07 8.72 5.90
CA SER A 273 -20.79 7.48 5.65
C SER A 273 -21.65 7.05 6.86
N ASP A 274 -21.07 7.10 8.06
CA ASP A 274 -21.76 6.74 9.30
C ASP A 274 -22.92 7.70 9.61
N ARG A 275 -22.70 9.00 9.40
CA ARG A 275 -23.73 10.04 9.62
C ARG A 275 -24.89 9.92 8.64
N LEU A 276 -24.60 9.66 7.37
CA LEU A 276 -25.63 9.50 6.34
C LEU A 276 -26.31 8.13 6.39
N LYS A 277 -25.71 7.13 7.04
CA LYS A 277 -26.16 5.72 7.04
C LYS A 277 -26.33 5.14 5.63
N ARG A 278 -25.58 5.66 4.66
CA ARG A 278 -25.63 5.29 3.24
C ARG A 278 -24.23 5.07 2.67
N PRO A 279 -23.53 4.00 3.06
CA PRO A 279 -22.15 3.74 2.63
C PRO A 279 -22.02 3.62 1.11
N THR A 280 -22.97 3.00 0.45
CA THR A 280 -22.98 2.83 -1.02
C THR A 280 -23.16 4.16 -1.76
N ALA A 281 -23.89 5.13 -1.22
CA ALA A 281 -24.00 6.47 -1.82
C ALA A 281 -22.65 7.20 -1.74
N VAL A 282 -21.94 7.12 -0.61
CA VAL A 282 -20.58 7.70 -0.46
C VAL A 282 -19.60 7.05 -1.44
N MET A 283 -19.66 5.72 -1.59
CA MET A 283 -18.85 4.98 -2.57
C MET A 283 -19.17 5.40 -4.00
N GLY A 284 -20.47 5.51 -4.37
CA GLY A 284 -20.90 5.89 -5.70
C GLY A 284 -20.46 7.31 -6.08
N ILE A 285 -20.67 8.29 -5.20
CA ILE A 285 -20.24 9.68 -5.43
C ILE A 285 -18.70 9.74 -5.61
N SER A 286 -17.96 9.03 -4.75
CA SER A 286 -16.50 8.98 -4.86
C SER A 286 -16.05 8.39 -6.19
N LEU A 287 -16.68 7.31 -6.66
CA LEU A 287 -16.34 6.67 -7.94
C LEU A 287 -16.67 7.55 -9.16
N VAL A 288 -17.75 8.33 -9.11
CA VAL A 288 -18.08 9.33 -10.16
C VAL A 288 -16.98 10.40 -10.22
N ILE A 289 -16.61 10.98 -9.06
CA ILE A 289 -15.58 12.02 -9.01
C ILE A 289 -14.23 11.44 -9.45
N LEU A 290 -13.92 10.21 -9.07
CA LEU A 290 -12.69 9.53 -9.52
C LEU A 290 -12.70 9.29 -11.02
N ALA A 291 -13.81 8.84 -11.60
CA ALA A 291 -13.90 8.67 -13.05
C ALA A 291 -13.67 10.00 -13.79
N MET A 292 -14.30 11.08 -13.32
CA MET A 292 -14.15 12.41 -13.91
C MET A 292 -12.73 12.95 -13.77
N THR A 293 -12.16 12.91 -12.55
CA THR A 293 -10.82 13.44 -12.30
C THR A 293 -9.75 12.61 -13.02
N THR A 294 -9.88 11.27 -13.04
CA THR A 294 -8.93 10.40 -13.75
C THR A 294 -9.02 10.60 -15.27
N ALA A 295 -10.22 10.77 -15.84
CA ALA A 295 -10.38 11.08 -17.24
C ALA A 295 -9.84 12.50 -17.59
N ALA A 296 -10.01 13.47 -16.68
CA ALA A 296 -9.46 14.81 -16.87
C ALA A 296 -7.92 14.82 -16.84
N LEU A 297 -7.29 14.00 -15.96
CA LEU A 297 -5.82 13.85 -15.93
C LEU A 297 -5.22 13.42 -17.27
N ALA A 298 -6.01 12.77 -18.15
CA ALA A 298 -5.57 12.34 -19.46
C ALA A 298 -5.26 13.51 -20.42
N LYS A 299 -5.91 14.66 -20.28
CA LYS A 299 -5.85 15.76 -21.28
C LYS A 299 -5.40 17.11 -20.73
N VAL A 300 -5.15 17.21 -19.42
CA VAL A 300 -4.82 18.50 -18.81
C VAL A 300 -3.34 18.81 -19.03
N ASN A 301 -3.08 19.94 -19.69
CA ASN A 301 -1.75 20.48 -19.93
C ASN A 301 -1.35 21.58 -18.92
N ASP A 302 -2.35 22.21 -18.28
CA ASP A 302 -2.09 23.21 -17.25
C ASP A 302 -1.65 22.54 -15.95
N VAL A 303 -0.45 22.89 -15.48
CA VAL A 303 0.18 22.26 -14.30
C VAL A 303 -0.62 22.54 -13.03
N ALA A 304 -1.22 23.73 -12.87
CA ALA A 304 -1.96 24.07 -11.67
C ALA A 304 -3.25 23.25 -11.58
N LEU A 305 -3.97 23.13 -12.72
CA LEU A 305 -5.16 22.30 -12.82
C LEU A 305 -4.82 20.81 -12.63
N LEU A 306 -3.70 20.35 -13.18
CA LEU A 306 -3.21 18.97 -13.00
C LEU A 306 -2.99 18.65 -11.51
N ILE A 307 -2.32 19.53 -10.78
CA ILE A 307 -2.07 19.38 -9.34
C ILE A 307 -3.40 19.38 -8.57
N ALA A 308 -4.32 20.28 -8.89
CA ALA A 308 -5.64 20.31 -8.25
C ALA A 308 -6.41 19.00 -8.47
N LEU A 309 -6.40 18.46 -9.69
CA LEU A 309 -7.03 17.17 -10.01
C LEU A 309 -6.36 15.99 -9.27
N ILE A 310 -5.04 15.99 -9.13
CA ILE A 310 -4.29 14.99 -8.35
C ILE A 310 -4.75 15.02 -6.89
N PHE A 311 -4.94 16.18 -6.29
CA PHE A 311 -5.35 16.29 -4.89
C PHE A 311 -6.83 15.92 -4.71
N ILE A 312 -7.73 16.35 -5.61
CA ILE A 312 -9.13 15.90 -5.59
C ILE A 312 -9.21 14.38 -5.71
N ASN A 313 -8.47 13.80 -6.66
CA ASN A 313 -8.39 12.35 -6.83
C ASN A 313 -7.90 11.65 -5.55
N ALA A 314 -6.84 12.16 -4.90
CA ALA A 314 -6.30 11.59 -3.66
C ALA A 314 -7.31 11.61 -2.50
N ILE A 315 -8.13 12.66 -2.40
CA ILE A 315 -9.19 12.77 -1.40
C ILE A 315 -10.23 11.67 -1.63
N PHE A 316 -10.80 11.62 -2.83
CA PHE A 316 -11.94 10.75 -3.09
C PHE A 316 -11.58 9.27 -3.20
N ILE A 317 -10.33 8.91 -3.54
CA ILE A 317 -9.90 7.51 -3.57
C ILE A 317 -9.83 6.88 -2.18
N GLN A 318 -9.63 7.67 -1.14
CA GLN A 318 -9.62 7.20 0.24
C GLN A 318 -10.96 7.45 0.97
N PHE A 319 -11.79 8.32 0.43
CA PHE A 319 -13.04 8.72 1.06
C PHE A 319 -14.01 7.56 1.25
N TYR A 320 -14.02 6.57 0.35
CA TYR A 320 -14.88 5.39 0.44
C TYR A 320 -14.18 4.12 0.96
N PHE A 321 -12.95 4.24 1.47
CA PHE A 321 -12.22 3.11 2.03
C PHE A 321 -12.94 2.49 3.23
N GLY A 322 -13.28 3.30 4.23
CA GLY A 322 -14.01 2.85 5.42
C GLY A 322 -15.35 2.19 5.08
N PRO A 323 -16.24 2.89 4.34
CA PRO A 323 -17.50 2.32 3.88
C PRO A 323 -17.37 0.97 3.17
N LEU A 324 -16.38 0.81 2.31
CA LEU A 324 -16.16 -0.42 1.55
C LEU A 324 -15.77 -1.62 2.41
N PHE A 325 -15.05 -1.39 3.52
CA PHE A 325 -14.72 -2.44 4.48
C PHE A 325 -15.86 -2.70 5.48
N ALA A 326 -16.66 -1.68 5.81
CA ALA A 326 -17.78 -1.82 6.75
C ALA A 326 -18.91 -2.68 6.19
N VAL A 327 -19.26 -2.52 4.91
CA VAL A 327 -20.40 -3.20 4.28
C VAL A 327 -20.35 -4.73 4.36
N PRO A 328 -19.23 -5.43 4.06
CA PRO A 328 -19.15 -6.88 4.27
C PRO A 328 -19.25 -7.28 5.73
N VAL A 329 -18.70 -6.49 6.65
CA VAL A 329 -18.72 -6.77 8.09
C VAL A 329 -20.13 -6.62 8.67
N GLU A 330 -20.90 -5.65 8.19
CA GLU A 330 -22.33 -5.51 8.53
C GLU A 330 -23.14 -6.77 8.15
N LYS A 331 -22.86 -7.35 6.99
CA LYS A 331 -23.62 -8.52 6.49
C LYS A 331 -23.19 -9.84 7.13
N TYR A 332 -21.91 -10.06 7.34
CA TYR A 332 -21.37 -11.36 7.79
C TYR A 332 -20.94 -11.37 9.27
N GLY A 333 -20.94 -10.22 9.92
CA GLY A 333 -20.59 -10.07 11.33
C GLY A 333 -19.11 -9.76 11.59
N THR A 334 -18.86 -9.17 12.75
CA THR A 334 -17.52 -8.72 13.17
C THR A 334 -16.55 -9.88 13.42
N HIS A 335 -17.04 -11.08 13.72
CA HIS A 335 -16.21 -12.27 13.91
C HIS A 335 -15.49 -12.70 12.64
N MET A 336 -16.00 -12.35 11.45
CA MET A 336 -15.37 -12.64 10.15
C MET A 336 -14.55 -11.47 9.59
N ALA A 337 -14.44 -10.34 10.30
CA ALA A 337 -13.84 -9.11 9.78
C ALA A 337 -12.43 -9.33 9.21
N GLY A 338 -11.59 -10.16 9.83
CA GLY A 338 -10.26 -10.49 9.34
C GLY A 338 -10.29 -11.23 8.00
N THR A 339 -11.16 -12.25 7.87
CA THR A 339 -11.32 -13.06 6.65
C THR A 339 -11.88 -12.20 5.51
N LEU A 340 -12.89 -11.35 5.80
CA LEU A 340 -13.50 -10.44 4.84
C LEU A 340 -12.50 -9.40 4.35
N SER A 341 -11.69 -8.84 5.24
CA SER A 341 -10.60 -7.91 4.89
C SER A 341 -9.53 -8.60 4.05
N GLY A 342 -9.14 -9.81 4.39
CA GLY A 342 -8.17 -10.60 3.62
C GLY A 342 -8.66 -10.88 2.19
N PHE A 343 -9.93 -11.24 2.02
CA PHE A 343 -10.55 -11.43 0.71
C PHE A 343 -10.54 -10.12 -0.09
N GLY A 344 -10.98 -9.01 0.53
CA GLY A 344 -10.95 -7.70 -0.12
C GLY A 344 -9.55 -7.27 -0.53
N ASN A 345 -8.55 -7.49 0.33
CA ASN A 345 -7.15 -7.16 0.04
C ASN A 345 -6.56 -8.00 -1.09
N PHE A 346 -6.95 -9.26 -1.24
CA PHE A 346 -6.55 -10.09 -2.39
C PHE A 346 -6.97 -9.42 -3.71
N PHE A 347 -8.26 -9.07 -3.86
CA PHE A 347 -8.75 -8.38 -5.06
C PHE A 347 -8.12 -7.00 -5.23
N ALA A 348 -7.93 -6.25 -4.15
CA ALA A 348 -7.29 -4.95 -4.15
C ALA A 348 -5.87 -5.04 -4.74
N ASN A 349 -5.05 -5.98 -4.28
CA ASN A 349 -3.69 -6.16 -4.78
C ASN A 349 -3.66 -6.68 -6.23
N LEU A 350 -4.63 -7.50 -6.62
CA LEU A 350 -4.78 -7.91 -8.02
C LEU A 350 -5.06 -6.69 -8.93
N GLY A 351 -5.90 -5.75 -8.47
CA GLY A 351 -6.14 -4.49 -9.16
C GLY A 351 -4.89 -3.63 -9.25
N ALA A 352 -4.16 -3.49 -8.14
CA ALA A 352 -2.90 -2.76 -8.09
C ALA A 352 -1.87 -3.32 -9.08
N PHE A 353 -1.70 -4.64 -9.11
CA PHE A 353 -0.88 -5.33 -10.10
C PHE A 353 -1.30 -4.99 -11.53
N THR A 354 -2.60 -5.17 -11.83
CA THR A 354 -3.12 -4.98 -13.19
C THR A 354 -2.90 -3.57 -13.71
N PHE A 355 -3.29 -2.53 -12.95
CA PHE A 355 -3.21 -1.15 -13.42
C PHE A 355 -1.78 -0.61 -13.43
N THR A 356 -0.90 -1.05 -12.52
CA THR A 356 0.51 -0.66 -12.56
C THR A 356 1.20 -1.18 -13.82
N TYR A 357 0.91 -2.43 -14.20
CA TYR A 357 1.41 -3.03 -15.43
C TYR A 357 0.75 -2.42 -16.68
N LEU A 358 -0.59 -2.35 -16.69
CA LEU A 358 -1.38 -1.93 -17.84
C LEU A 358 -1.03 -0.52 -18.32
N LEU A 359 -0.84 0.44 -17.40
CA LEU A 359 -0.47 1.81 -17.77
C LEU A 359 0.87 1.84 -18.52
N GLY A 360 1.85 1.07 -18.04
CA GLY A 360 3.14 0.97 -18.73
C GLY A 360 3.03 0.34 -20.12
N ALA A 361 2.25 -0.75 -20.24
CA ALA A 361 2.03 -1.42 -21.52
C ALA A 361 1.28 -0.51 -22.52
N LEU A 362 0.25 0.20 -22.08
CA LEU A 362 -0.48 1.16 -22.91
C LEU A 362 0.40 2.34 -23.33
N LYS A 363 1.26 2.84 -22.43
CA LYS A 363 2.21 3.91 -22.77
C LYS A 363 3.20 3.48 -23.84
N ASP A 364 3.75 2.26 -23.76
CA ASP A 364 4.65 1.72 -24.79
C ASP A 364 3.95 1.55 -26.15
N GLN A 365 2.67 1.16 -26.15
CA GLN A 365 1.90 0.93 -27.37
C GLN A 365 1.40 2.22 -28.02
N THR A 366 0.92 3.17 -27.22
CA THR A 366 0.25 4.40 -27.71
C THR A 366 1.14 5.64 -27.71
N GLY A 367 2.26 5.59 -27.00
CA GLY A 367 3.14 6.75 -26.79
C GLY A 367 2.66 7.70 -25.68
N TYR A 368 1.43 7.54 -25.15
CA TYR A 368 0.81 8.48 -24.21
C TYR A 368 0.22 7.76 -22.99
N PHE A 369 0.16 8.43 -21.83
CA PHE A 369 -0.54 7.93 -20.65
C PHE A 369 -2.07 8.04 -20.73
N GLU A 370 -2.59 8.82 -21.70
CA GLU A 370 -4.02 9.08 -21.87
C GLU A 370 -4.87 7.81 -21.89
N SER A 371 -4.48 6.84 -22.69
CA SER A 371 -5.18 5.55 -22.80
C SER A 371 -5.27 4.79 -21.48
N GLY A 372 -4.21 4.86 -20.67
CA GLY A 372 -4.17 4.27 -19.33
C GLY A 372 -5.11 4.98 -18.35
N PHE A 373 -5.14 6.31 -18.38
CA PHE A 373 -6.06 7.10 -17.54
C PHE A 373 -7.53 6.87 -17.95
N TYR A 374 -7.84 6.76 -19.23
CA TYR A 374 -9.19 6.40 -19.69
C TYR A 374 -9.58 4.98 -19.29
N ALA A 375 -8.67 4.02 -19.35
CA ALA A 375 -8.93 2.67 -18.86
C ALA A 375 -9.25 2.66 -17.35
N MET A 376 -8.52 3.45 -16.54
CA MET A 376 -8.81 3.61 -15.11
C MET A 376 -10.13 4.33 -14.86
N ALA A 377 -10.46 5.37 -15.63
CA ALA A 377 -11.76 6.06 -15.55
C ALA A 377 -12.91 5.10 -15.88
N GLY A 378 -12.77 4.28 -16.92
CA GLY A 378 -13.71 3.21 -17.25
C GLY A 378 -13.85 2.18 -16.12
N ALA A 379 -12.75 1.80 -15.47
CA ALA A 379 -12.80 0.94 -14.30
C ALA A 379 -13.56 1.57 -13.12
N CYS A 380 -13.42 2.89 -12.89
CA CYS A 380 -14.22 3.60 -11.89
C CYS A 380 -15.72 3.54 -12.21
N LEU A 381 -16.12 3.69 -13.49
CA LEU A 381 -17.51 3.54 -13.93
C LEU A 381 -18.01 2.11 -13.74
N LEU A 382 -17.20 1.10 -14.03
CA LEU A 382 -17.53 -0.29 -13.68
C LEU A 382 -17.70 -0.46 -12.17
N GLY A 383 -16.81 0.10 -11.36
CA GLY A 383 -16.95 0.10 -9.90
C GLY A 383 -18.26 0.74 -9.43
N LEU A 384 -18.70 1.82 -10.10
CA LEU A 384 -19.98 2.47 -9.83
C LEU A 384 -21.17 1.53 -10.11
N ILE A 385 -21.16 0.81 -11.25
CA ILE A 385 -22.19 -0.18 -11.58
C ILE A 385 -22.25 -1.26 -10.48
N PHE A 386 -21.08 -1.79 -10.07
CA PHE A 386 -21.04 -2.79 -9.00
C PHE A 386 -21.47 -2.22 -7.64
N THR A 387 -21.26 -0.92 -7.39
CA THR A 387 -21.77 -0.25 -6.16
C THR A 387 -23.29 -0.14 -6.16
N VAL A 388 -23.91 0.12 -7.29
CA VAL A 388 -25.38 0.11 -7.44
C VAL A 388 -25.94 -1.31 -7.22
N LEU A 389 -25.28 -2.33 -7.80
CA LEU A 389 -25.64 -3.74 -7.57
C LEU A 389 -25.50 -4.13 -6.08
N LEU A 390 -24.45 -3.65 -5.42
CA LEU A 390 -24.21 -3.88 -4.00
C LEU A 390 -25.34 -3.31 -3.13
N GLU A 391 -25.85 -2.12 -3.46
CA GLU A 391 -27.00 -1.52 -2.77
C GLU A 391 -28.25 -2.37 -2.90
N GLY A 392 -28.52 -2.90 -4.10
CA GLY A 392 -29.62 -3.84 -4.30
C GLY A 392 -29.50 -5.12 -3.45
N MET A 393 -28.28 -5.71 -3.39
CA MET A 393 -28.01 -6.93 -2.61
C MET A 393 -27.96 -6.69 -1.10
N ARG A 394 -27.84 -5.44 -0.64
CA ARG A 394 -27.84 -5.06 0.78
C ARG A 394 -29.28 -4.90 1.31
N ARG A 395 -30.23 -4.51 0.47
CA ARG A 395 -31.63 -4.31 0.84
C ARG A 395 -32.43 -5.60 0.94
N HIS A 396 -31.93 -6.65 0.30
CA HIS A 396 -32.46 -8.01 0.36
C HIS A 396 -31.56 -8.90 1.25
#